data_e10d35844b0f42e5b4f7794ef22a49e7
#
_entry.id   e10d35844b0f42e5b4f7794ef22a49e7
#
_cell.length_a   1.000
_cell.length_b   1.000
_cell.length_c   1.000
_cell.angle_alpha   90.00
_cell.angle_beta   90.00
_cell.angle_gamma   90.00
#
_symmetry.space_group_name_H-M   'P 1'
#
loop_
_entity.id
_entity.type
_entity.pdbx_description
1 polymer ?
#
loop_
_entity_poly.entity_id
_entity_poly.type
_entity_poly.pdbx_seq_one_letter_code
_entity_poly.pdbx_strand_id
1 'polypeptide(L)'
;PKLNIIFTVSPVRHIRDGVVENNRSKARLIESVHQMVSRFEQAHYFPAYELVIDVLRDYRFYDIDLVHPNYAATEFVLEKFAENCMEEQTQQLMQEVKKIVIARKHKAFQPTTKAHQQFLHTHFEKASAMQQKYPFLDLTEEVVYFSQR
;
A
#
# COMPACT_ATOMS: atom_id res chain seq x y z
N PRO A 1 2.20 -26.58 3.24
CA PRO A 1 2.12 -25.54 2.23
C PRO A 1 3.53 -25.13 1.81
N LYS A 2 3.75 -25.00 0.50
CA LYS A 2 5.02 -24.44 0.00
C LYS A 2 4.99 -22.92 0.29
N LEU A 3 5.96 -22.45 1.03
CA LEU A 3 6.12 -21.03 1.30
C LEU A 3 6.73 -20.33 0.08
N ASN A 4 6.06 -19.31 -0.45
CA ASN A 4 6.64 -18.40 -1.42
C ASN A 4 7.16 -17.17 -0.68
N ILE A 5 8.37 -16.71 -1.04
CA ILE A 5 9.04 -15.57 -0.42
C ILE A 5 9.22 -14.48 -1.48
N ILE A 6 8.70 -13.31 -1.22
CA ILE A 6 8.89 -12.13 -2.08
C ILE A 6 9.90 -11.22 -1.38
N PHE A 7 11.07 -11.06 -1.99
CA PHE A 7 12.07 -10.08 -1.56
C PHE A 7 11.83 -8.74 -2.24
N THR A 8 12.15 -7.67 -1.53
CA THR A 8 12.20 -6.34 -2.11
C THR A 8 13.31 -5.51 -1.44
N VAL A 9 13.86 -4.54 -2.16
CA VAL A 9 14.82 -3.59 -1.63
C VAL A 9 14.13 -2.24 -1.46
N SER A 10 14.20 -1.68 -0.24
CA SER A 10 13.56 -0.39 0.06
C SER A 10 14.19 0.75 -0.75
N PRO A 11 13.39 1.65 -1.36
CA PRO A 11 13.88 2.86 -2.01
C PRO A 11 14.28 3.98 -1.04
N VAL A 12 13.96 3.86 0.26
CA VAL A 12 14.38 4.82 1.28
C VAL A 12 15.90 4.95 1.28
N ARG A 13 16.41 6.17 1.27
CA ARG A 13 17.85 6.45 1.26
C ARG A 13 18.42 6.38 2.67
N HIS A 14 19.48 5.65 2.85
CA HIS A 14 20.22 5.60 4.11
C HIS A 14 21.33 6.67 4.06
N ILE A 15 21.02 7.89 4.50
CA ILE A 15 21.90 9.05 4.37
C ILE A 15 22.92 9.20 5.50
N ARG A 16 22.77 8.45 6.59
CA ARG A 16 23.64 8.57 7.76
C ARG A 16 25.13 8.42 7.44
N ASP A 17 25.45 7.48 6.55
CA ASP A 17 26.83 7.15 6.18
C ASP A 17 27.22 7.77 4.82
N GLY A 18 26.35 8.64 4.27
CA GLY A 18 26.52 9.33 3.01
C GLY A 18 26.00 8.58 1.79
N VAL A 19 25.86 9.30 0.68
CA VAL A 19 25.24 8.80 -0.56
C VAL A 19 26.05 7.68 -1.23
N VAL A 20 27.36 7.71 -1.11
CA VAL A 20 28.23 6.65 -1.67
C VAL A 20 28.00 5.34 -0.95
N GLU A 21 28.00 5.34 0.38
CA GLU A 21 27.77 4.12 1.17
C GLU A 21 26.33 3.62 1.06
N ASN A 22 25.35 4.54 0.92
CA ASN A 22 23.99 4.14 0.58
C ASN A 22 23.94 3.33 -0.73
N ASN A 23 24.55 3.84 -1.80
CA ASN A 23 24.55 3.13 -3.09
C ASN A 23 25.30 1.81 -3.04
N ARG A 24 26.44 1.76 -2.34
CA ARG A 24 27.19 0.50 -2.12
C ARG A 24 26.38 -0.52 -1.34
N SER A 25 25.65 -0.07 -0.31
CA SER A 25 24.77 -0.93 0.48
C SER A 25 23.61 -1.48 -0.38
N LYS A 26 22.96 -0.62 -1.17
CA LYS A 26 21.89 -1.04 -2.08
C LYS A 26 22.39 -2.04 -3.13
N ALA A 27 23.55 -1.79 -3.74
CA ALA A 27 24.13 -2.70 -4.71
C ALA A 27 24.38 -4.10 -4.13
N ARG A 28 24.90 -4.17 -2.89
CA ARG A 28 25.09 -5.46 -2.19
C ARG A 28 23.77 -6.18 -1.89
N LEU A 29 22.76 -5.43 -1.45
CA LEU A 29 21.43 -5.99 -1.16
C LEU A 29 20.78 -6.54 -2.43
N ILE A 30 20.78 -5.77 -3.52
CA ILE A 30 20.22 -6.17 -4.82
C ILE A 30 20.90 -7.45 -5.28
N GLU A 31 22.25 -7.47 -5.33
CA GLU A 31 23.01 -8.66 -5.74
C GLU A 31 22.70 -9.88 -4.85
N SER A 32 22.69 -9.69 -3.53
CA SER A 32 22.38 -10.77 -2.59
C SER A 32 20.97 -11.33 -2.79
N VAL A 33 19.98 -10.49 -3.03
CA VAL A 33 18.60 -10.92 -3.29
C VAL A 33 18.53 -11.68 -4.61
N HIS A 34 19.17 -11.20 -5.68
CA HIS A 34 19.20 -11.90 -6.97
C HIS A 34 19.89 -13.24 -6.91
N GLN A 35 20.93 -13.39 -6.09
CA GLN A 35 21.55 -14.69 -5.83
C GLN A 35 20.57 -15.65 -5.13
N MET A 36 19.76 -15.18 -4.19
CA MET A 36 18.73 -15.98 -3.53
C MET A 36 17.63 -16.39 -4.52
N VAL A 37 17.12 -15.46 -5.31
CA VAL A 37 16.08 -15.71 -6.31
C VAL A 37 16.54 -16.69 -7.37
N SER A 38 17.79 -16.60 -7.83
CA SER A 38 18.34 -17.56 -8.82
C SER A 38 18.59 -18.96 -8.24
N ARG A 39 18.71 -19.07 -6.91
CA ARG A 39 19.03 -20.33 -6.23
C ARG A 39 17.80 -21.10 -5.76
N PHE A 40 16.69 -20.40 -5.46
CA PHE A 40 15.50 -21.00 -4.86
C PHE A 40 14.25 -20.67 -5.68
N GLU A 41 13.56 -21.69 -6.19
CA GLU A 41 12.34 -21.54 -7.01
C GLU A 41 11.20 -20.77 -6.31
N GLN A 42 11.10 -20.88 -4.98
CA GLN A 42 10.09 -20.20 -4.19
C GLN A 42 10.46 -18.76 -3.81
N ALA A 43 11.64 -18.29 -4.20
CA ALA A 43 12.09 -16.93 -3.96
C ALA A 43 11.82 -16.05 -5.19
N HIS A 44 11.17 -14.92 -4.97
CA HIS A 44 10.80 -13.96 -6.01
C HIS A 44 11.32 -12.58 -5.64
N TYR A 45 11.51 -11.71 -6.63
CA TYR A 45 11.89 -10.33 -6.40
C TYR A 45 10.80 -9.39 -6.89
N PHE A 46 10.39 -8.46 -6.02
CA PHE A 46 9.55 -7.32 -6.39
C PHE A 46 10.38 -6.05 -6.41
N PRO A 47 10.48 -5.33 -7.56
CA PRO A 47 11.46 -4.28 -7.79
C PRO A 47 11.03 -2.92 -7.23
N ALA A 48 10.68 -2.82 -5.92
CA ALA A 48 10.23 -1.57 -5.33
C ALA A 48 11.31 -0.46 -5.38
N TYR A 49 12.58 -0.83 -5.30
CA TYR A 49 13.70 0.11 -5.44
C TYR A 49 13.73 0.72 -6.84
N GLU A 50 13.72 -0.12 -7.87
CA GLU A 50 13.80 0.29 -9.27
C GLU A 50 12.56 1.08 -9.70
N LEU A 51 11.38 0.73 -9.18
CA LEU A 51 10.15 1.48 -9.46
C LEU A 51 10.25 2.94 -9.01
N VAL A 52 10.88 3.21 -7.88
CA VAL A 52 11.04 4.59 -7.39
C VAL A 52 12.26 5.27 -8.01
N ILE A 53 13.41 4.60 -8.05
CA ILE A 53 14.67 5.21 -8.45
C ILE A 53 14.77 5.37 -9.97
N ASP A 54 14.27 4.38 -10.73
CA ASP A 54 14.44 4.34 -12.19
C ASP A 54 13.18 4.68 -12.97
N VAL A 55 12.00 4.21 -12.53
CA VAL A 55 10.74 4.47 -13.22
C VAL A 55 10.19 5.86 -12.88
N LEU A 56 10.03 6.19 -11.60
CA LEU A 56 9.55 7.52 -11.18
C LEU A 56 10.62 8.61 -11.36
N ARG A 57 11.88 8.33 -11.04
CA ARG A 57 13.10 9.12 -11.31
C ARG A 57 13.07 10.61 -10.96
N ASP A 58 12.15 11.09 -10.13
CA ASP A 58 11.95 12.51 -9.89
C ASP A 58 11.84 12.80 -8.41
N TYR A 59 12.46 13.90 -7.95
CA TYR A 59 12.41 14.33 -6.55
C TYR A 59 10.99 14.69 -6.06
N ARG A 60 10.05 14.99 -6.95
CA ARG A 60 8.63 15.20 -6.59
C ARG A 60 7.97 13.97 -5.95
N PHE A 61 8.58 12.78 -6.08
CA PHE A 61 8.15 11.52 -5.48
C PHE A 61 8.80 11.25 -4.12
N TYR A 62 9.54 12.21 -3.58
CA TYR A 62 10.12 12.17 -2.25
C TYR A 62 9.47 13.22 -1.35
N ASP A 63 9.51 12.97 -0.04
CA ASP A 63 9.17 13.98 0.94
C ASP A 63 10.24 15.09 0.98
N ILE A 64 9.96 16.15 1.74
CA ILE A 64 10.84 17.32 1.85
C ILE A 64 12.26 16.97 2.31
N ASP A 65 12.44 15.84 2.98
CA ASP A 65 13.74 15.34 3.44
C ASP A 65 14.59 14.71 2.32
N LEU A 66 14.01 14.48 1.14
CA LEU A 66 14.61 13.83 -0.01
C LEU A 66 15.16 12.42 0.26
N VAL A 67 14.67 11.80 1.32
CA VAL A 67 15.06 10.47 1.83
C VAL A 67 13.94 9.46 1.67
N HIS A 68 12.74 9.85 2.12
CA HIS A 68 11.56 9.00 2.12
C HIS A 68 10.72 9.23 0.88
N PRO A 69 10.36 8.17 0.13
CA PRO A 69 9.33 8.28 -0.90
C PRO A 69 8.02 8.80 -0.29
N ASN A 70 7.40 9.76 -0.95
CA ASN A 70 6.14 10.33 -0.49
C ASN A 70 4.93 9.44 -0.78
N TYR A 71 3.74 9.91 -0.40
CA TYR A 71 2.49 9.18 -0.59
C TYR A 71 2.25 8.76 -2.06
N ALA A 72 2.53 9.64 -3.03
CA ALA A 72 2.31 9.31 -4.45
C ALA A 72 3.22 8.17 -4.92
N ALA A 73 4.48 8.15 -4.47
CA ALA A 73 5.41 7.07 -4.78
C ALA A 73 4.99 5.75 -4.12
N THR A 74 4.57 5.79 -2.85
CA THR A 74 4.14 4.58 -2.13
C THR A 74 2.85 3.99 -2.70
N GLU A 75 1.88 4.82 -3.11
CA GLU A 75 0.67 4.36 -3.81
C GLU A 75 1.00 3.70 -5.16
N PHE A 76 1.91 4.30 -5.94
CA PHE A 76 2.35 3.72 -7.20
C PHE A 76 3.00 2.34 -7.00
N VAL A 77 3.91 2.22 -6.02
CA VAL A 77 4.57 0.94 -5.71
C VAL A 77 3.57 -0.10 -5.23
N LEU A 78 2.59 0.30 -4.40
CA LEU A 78 1.52 -0.60 -3.92
C LEU A 78 0.63 -1.07 -5.08
N GLU A 79 0.29 -0.18 -6.02
CA GLU A 79 -0.47 -0.54 -7.22
C GLU A 79 0.28 -1.60 -8.04
N LYS A 80 1.57 -1.38 -8.31
CA LYS A 80 2.41 -2.34 -9.04
C LYS A 80 2.60 -3.66 -8.29
N PHE A 81 2.68 -3.63 -6.96
CA PHE A 81 2.70 -4.84 -6.14
C PHE A 81 1.39 -5.62 -6.27
N ALA A 82 0.25 -4.94 -6.15
CA ALA A 82 -1.05 -5.58 -6.28
C ALA A 82 -1.24 -6.21 -7.67
N GLU A 83 -0.90 -5.47 -8.74
CA GLU A 83 -0.99 -5.96 -10.12
C GLU A 83 -0.17 -7.23 -10.39
N ASN A 84 1.00 -7.35 -9.77
CA ASN A 84 1.95 -8.43 -10.07
C ASN A 84 1.95 -9.58 -9.05
N CYS A 85 1.53 -9.32 -7.82
CA CYS A 85 1.68 -10.27 -6.70
C CYS A 85 0.36 -10.70 -6.06
N MET A 86 -0.77 -10.11 -6.45
CA MET A 86 -2.07 -10.45 -5.87
C MET A 86 -3.02 -10.98 -6.94
N GLU A 87 -3.84 -11.96 -6.57
CA GLU A 87 -4.92 -12.45 -7.42
C GLU A 87 -5.96 -11.36 -7.66
N GLU A 88 -6.62 -11.40 -8.82
CA GLU A 88 -7.60 -10.39 -9.23
C GLU A 88 -8.73 -10.20 -8.20
N GLN A 89 -9.22 -11.29 -7.60
CA GLN A 89 -10.25 -11.22 -6.56
C GLN A 89 -9.76 -10.44 -5.33
N THR A 90 -8.49 -10.63 -4.94
CA THR A 90 -7.87 -9.89 -3.83
C THR A 90 -7.70 -8.42 -4.17
N GLN A 91 -7.32 -8.10 -5.42
CA GLN A 91 -7.23 -6.71 -5.88
C GLN A 91 -8.60 -6.01 -5.84
N GLN A 92 -9.65 -6.69 -6.29
CA GLN A 92 -11.03 -6.17 -6.24
C GLN A 92 -11.46 -5.92 -4.80
N LEU A 93 -11.22 -6.87 -3.90
CA LEU A 93 -11.53 -6.71 -2.47
C LEU A 93 -10.78 -5.52 -1.85
N MET A 94 -9.48 -5.39 -2.14
CA MET A 94 -8.67 -4.26 -1.69
C MET A 94 -9.24 -2.92 -2.15
N GLN A 95 -9.72 -2.82 -3.40
CA GLN A 95 -10.35 -1.60 -3.91
C GLN A 95 -11.68 -1.29 -3.20
N GLU A 96 -12.50 -2.30 -2.90
CA GLU A 96 -13.75 -2.09 -2.15
C GLU A 96 -13.49 -1.64 -0.71
N VAL A 97 -12.52 -2.24 -0.02
CA VAL A 97 -12.08 -1.80 1.32
C VAL A 97 -11.55 -0.38 1.28
N LYS A 98 -10.72 -0.05 0.28
CA LYS A 98 -10.16 1.32 0.09
C LYS A 98 -11.27 2.37 -0.04
N LYS A 99 -12.36 2.08 -0.76
CA LYS A 99 -13.51 3.00 -0.88
C LYS A 99 -14.16 3.28 0.47
N ILE A 100 -14.32 2.26 1.33
CA ILE A 100 -14.90 2.40 2.66
C ILE A 100 -13.99 3.25 3.56
N VAL A 101 -12.68 2.94 3.57
CA VAL A 101 -11.68 3.68 4.37
C VAL A 101 -11.57 5.15 3.93
N ILE A 102 -11.60 5.42 2.63
CA ILE A 102 -11.60 6.80 2.11
C ILE A 102 -12.88 7.53 2.51
N ALA A 103 -14.04 6.87 2.42
CA ALA A 103 -15.31 7.45 2.82
C ALA A 103 -15.32 7.86 4.32
N ARG A 104 -14.70 7.06 5.21
CA ARG A 104 -14.53 7.43 6.62
C ARG A 104 -13.69 8.69 6.82
N LYS A 105 -12.67 8.89 5.99
CA LYS A 105 -11.80 10.08 6.06
C LYS A 105 -12.46 11.35 5.52
N HIS A 106 -13.60 11.22 4.82
CA HIS A 106 -14.33 12.37 4.27
C HIS A 106 -14.94 13.21 5.39
N LYS A 107 -14.55 14.48 5.48
CA LYS A 107 -15.14 15.45 6.42
C LYS A 107 -16.35 16.11 5.77
N ALA A 108 -17.52 15.94 6.37
CA ALA A 108 -18.73 16.60 5.91
C ALA A 108 -18.65 18.12 6.11
N PHE A 109 -18.95 18.89 5.07
CA PHE A 109 -19.08 20.34 5.19
C PHE A 109 -20.34 20.71 5.98
N GLN A 110 -21.42 19.94 5.83
CA GLN A 110 -22.71 20.12 6.51
C GLN A 110 -23.20 18.79 7.09
N PRO A 111 -22.81 18.42 8.31
CA PRO A 111 -23.08 17.08 8.89
C PRO A 111 -24.56 16.82 9.20
N THR A 112 -25.39 17.86 9.35
CA THR A 112 -26.81 17.74 9.69
C THR A 112 -27.74 17.54 8.49
N THR A 113 -27.20 17.52 7.27
CA THR A 113 -28.01 17.40 6.04
C THR A 113 -28.49 15.98 5.82
N LYS A 114 -29.69 15.84 5.20
CA LYS A 114 -30.21 14.53 4.76
C LYS A 114 -29.23 13.78 3.84
N ALA A 115 -28.51 14.51 3.00
CA ALA A 115 -27.50 13.92 2.11
C ALA A 115 -26.36 13.27 2.90
N HIS A 116 -25.89 13.92 3.97
CA HIS A 116 -24.86 13.32 4.82
C HIS A 116 -25.38 12.13 5.63
N GLN A 117 -26.60 12.19 6.14
CA GLN A 117 -27.24 11.04 6.80
C GLN A 117 -27.37 9.84 5.86
N GLN A 118 -27.78 10.06 4.61
CA GLN A 118 -27.84 9.01 3.59
C GLN A 118 -26.45 8.44 3.25
N PHE A 119 -25.44 9.29 3.18
CA PHE A 119 -24.05 8.88 2.99
C PHE A 119 -23.58 7.95 4.12
N LEU A 120 -23.80 8.34 5.38
CA LEU A 120 -23.43 7.51 6.54
C LEU A 120 -24.16 6.16 6.50
N HIS A 121 -25.47 6.17 6.25
CA HIS A 121 -26.27 4.94 6.17
C HIS A 121 -25.77 4.00 5.08
N THR A 122 -25.55 4.51 3.88
CA THR A 122 -25.06 3.70 2.75
C THR A 122 -23.69 3.07 3.04
N HIS A 123 -22.78 3.80 3.69
CA HIS A 123 -21.46 3.28 4.02
C HIS A 123 -21.48 2.35 5.23
N PHE A 124 -22.39 2.53 6.18
CA PHE A 124 -22.65 1.60 7.25
C PHE A 124 -23.09 0.22 6.72
N GLU A 125 -24.08 0.21 5.80
CA GLU A 125 -24.54 -1.04 5.18
C GLU A 125 -23.42 -1.74 4.42
N LYS A 126 -22.63 -0.98 3.63
CA LYS A 126 -21.49 -1.54 2.88
C LYS A 126 -20.41 -2.12 3.80
N ALA A 127 -20.01 -1.38 4.84
CA ALA A 127 -18.99 -1.85 5.78
C ALA A 127 -19.44 -3.08 6.55
N SER A 128 -20.69 -3.08 7.05
CA SER A 128 -21.29 -4.21 7.78
C SER A 128 -21.43 -5.46 6.92
N ALA A 129 -21.92 -5.31 5.69
CA ALA A 129 -22.03 -6.42 4.74
C ALA A 129 -20.66 -7.00 4.37
N MET A 130 -19.66 -6.14 4.18
CA MET A 130 -18.28 -6.57 3.86
C MET A 130 -17.64 -7.32 5.03
N GLN A 131 -17.77 -6.82 6.26
CA GLN A 131 -17.26 -7.49 7.46
C GLN A 131 -17.94 -8.85 7.68
N GLN A 132 -19.25 -8.94 7.41
CA GLN A 132 -19.98 -10.21 7.49
C GLN A 132 -19.52 -11.20 6.41
N LYS A 133 -19.32 -10.73 5.18
CA LYS A 133 -18.88 -11.57 4.05
C LYS A 133 -17.43 -12.04 4.20
N TYR A 134 -16.57 -11.21 4.79
CA TYR A 134 -15.14 -11.44 4.97
C TYR A 134 -14.74 -11.27 6.45
N PRO A 135 -15.01 -12.29 7.31
CA PRO A 135 -14.79 -12.18 8.76
C PRO A 135 -13.35 -11.93 9.20
N PHE A 136 -12.38 -12.12 8.30
CA PHE A 136 -10.96 -11.82 8.54
C PHE A 136 -10.61 -10.33 8.38
N LEU A 137 -11.53 -9.51 7.82
CA LEU A 137 -11.36 -8.06 7.74
C LEU A 137 -11.84 -7.41 9.03
N ASP A 138 -11.01 -6.55 9.61
CA ASP A 138 -11.43 -5.71 10.72
C ASP A 138 -11.88 -4.34 10.18
N LEU A 139 -13.18 -4.16 10.05
CA LEU A 139 -13.84 -2.90 9.69
C LEU A 139 -14.63 -2.29 10.86
N THR A 140 -14.29 -2.68 12.08
CA THR A 140 -15.02 -2.27 13.30
C THR A 140 -15.04 -0.75 13.44
N GLU A 141 -13.92 -0.08 13.20
CA GLU A 141 -13.85 1.37 13.28
C GLU A 141 -14.73 2.07 12.23
N GLU A 142 -14.80 1.54 11.01
CA GLU A 142 -15.63 2.05 9.92
C GLU A 142 -17.13 1.86 10.25
N VAL A 143 -17.50 0.68 10.71
CA VAL A 143 -18.89 0.38 11.13
C VAL A 143 -19.31 1.32 12.26
N VAL A 144 -18.48 1.49 13.29
CA VAL A 144 -18.77 2.40 14.40
C VAL A 144 -18.89 3.85 13.91
N TYR A 145 -17.98 4.31 13.07
CA TYR A 145 -18.03 5.66 12.53
C TYR A 145 -19.31 5.95 11.74
N PHE A 146 -19.69 5.05 10.83
CA PHE A 146 -20.86 5.24 9.98
C PHE A 146 -22.20 4.95 10.72
N SER A 147 -22.19 4.32 11.91
CA SER A 147 -23.37 4.14 12.74
C SER A 147 -23.78 5.41 13.51
N GLN A 148 -22.88 6.41 13.58
CA GLN A 148 -23.17 7.69 14.26
C GLN A 148 -24.19 8.46 13.42
N ARG A 149 -25.41 8.61 13.92
CA ARG A 149 -26.53 9.34 13.33
C ARG A 149 -26.58 10.77 13.84
#